data_0751dd6607c67dff6587886c9a84b52b
#
_entry.id   0751dd6607c67dff6587886c9a84b52b
#
_cell.length_a   1.000
_cell.length_b   1.000
_cell.length_c   1.000
_cell.angle_alpha   90.00
_cell.angle_beta   90.00
_cell.angle_gamma   90.00
#
_symmetry.space_group_name_H-M   'P 1'
#
loop_
_entity.id
_entity.type
_entity.pdbx_description
1 polymer ?
#
loop_
_entity_poly.entity_id
_entity_poly.type
_entity_poly.pdbx_seq_one_letter_code
_entity_poly.pdbx_strand_id
1 'polypeptide(L)'
;MLDFLSLLWYVVVLTEKEAQPMKSMIKELWHGNIIPQEDSRNNSKEMKELLGYMARHHEDLAKTFTDEQKEIFEKFHDCWDEYVSLAEAAIFEYAFRLGARLAMETRQDTE
;
A
#
# COMPACT_ATOMS: atom_id res chain seq x y z
N MET A 1 -32.96 -7.40 34.91
CA MET A 1 -33.49 -7.89 33.61
C MET A 1 -32.99 -7.05 32.48
N LEU A 2 -32.38 -7.69 31.50
CA LEU A 2 -31.90 -6.96 30.29
C LEU A 2 -33.11 -6.58 29.43
N ASP A 3 -33.21 -5.32 29.07
CA ASP A 3 -34.22 -4.89 28.13
C ASP A 3 -33.87 -5.30 26.71
N PHE A 4 -34.79 -5.13 25.80
CA PHE A 4 -34.63 -5.49 24.40
C PHE A 4 -33.44 -4.74 23.75
N LEU A 5 -33.27 -3.46 24.08
CA LEU A 5 -32.21 -2.63 23.51
C LEU A 5 -30.83 -3.09 24.00
N SER A 6 -30.71 -3.44 25.27
CA SER A 6 -29.43 -3.93 25.81
C SER A 6 -29.07 -5.28 25.19
N LEU A 7 -30.04 -6.15 25.01
CA LEU A 7 -29.83 -7.43 24.38
C LEU A 7 -29.40 -7.26 22.90
N LEU A 8 -30.07 -6.37 22.20
CA LEU A 8 -29.77 -6.07 20.82
C LEU A 8 -28.33 -5.54 20.68
N TRP A 9 -27.95 -4.61 21.56
CA TRP A 9 -26.60 -4.08 21.59
C TRP A 9 -25.56 -5.17 21.84
N TYR A 10 -25.84 -6.06 22.73
CA TYR A 10 -24.95 -7.19 23.04
C TYR A 10 -24.75 -8.09 21.82
N VAL A 11 -25.81 -8.39 21.11
CA VAL A 11 -25.75 -9.20 19.87
C VAL A 11 -24.89 -8.47 18.81
N VAL A 12 -25.08 -7.16 18.67
CA VAL A 12 -24.30 -6.35 17.72
C VAL A 12 -22.81 -6.40 18.06
N VAL A 13 -22.47 -6.27 19.35
CA VAL A 13 -21.07 -6.33 19.79
C VAL A 13 -20.47 -7.70 19.53
N LEU A 14 -21.21 -8.78 19.79
CA LEU A 14 -20.74 -10.14 19.49
C LEU A 14 -20.52 -10.34 17.99
N THR A 15 -21.44 -9.85 17.18
CA THR A 15 -21.34 -9.93 15.73
C THR A 15 -20.11 -9.17 15.22
N GLU A 16 -19.86 -8.00 15.77
CA GLU A 16 -18.66 -7.21 15.41
C GLU A 16 -17.39 -7.96 15.79
N LYS A 17 -17.32 -8.61 16.95
CA LYS A 17 -16.16 -9.39 17.34
C LYS A 17 -15.91 -10.56 16.41
N GLU A 18 -16.96 -11.26 16.02
CA GLU A 18 -16.85 -12.39 15.09
C GLU A 18 -16.44 -11.91 13.69
N ALA A 19 -16.87 -10.70 13.31
CA ALA A 19 -16.56 -10.10 12.04
C ALA A 19 -15.27 -9.30 12.05
N GLN A 20 -14.49 -9.34 13.14
CA GLN A 20 -13.25 -8.57 13.25
C GLN A 20 -12.26 -8.78 12.11
N PRO A 21 -12.07 -10.02 11.59
CA PRO A 21 -11.22 -10.20 10.41
C PRO A 21 -11.79 -9.49 9.17
N MET A 22 -13.08 -9.14 9.21
CA MET A 22 -13.79 -8.49 8.12
C MET A 22 -14.22 -7.07 8.48
N LYS A 23 -13.31 -6.33 9.14
CA LYS A 23 -13.54 -4.91 9.39
C LYS A 23 -13.91 -4.21 8.10
N SER A 24 -14.78 -3.22 8.21
CA SER A 24 -15.14 -2.43 7.05
C SER A 24 -13.92 -1.68 6.52
N MET A 25 -13.43 -2.12 5.38
CA MET A 25 -12.32 -1.47 4.69
C MET A 25 -12.67 -0.04 4.29
N ILE A 26 -13.94 0.20 4.00
CA ILE A 26 -14.42 1.53 3.64
C ILE A 26 -14.27 2.48 4.82
N LYS A 27 -14.63 2.06 6.03
CA LYS A 27 -14.45 2.85 7.24
C LYS A 27 -12.98 3.10 7.54
N GLU A 28 -12.16 2.07 7.40
CA GLU A 28 -10.72 2.18 7.62
C GLU A 28 -10.10 3.19 6.65
N LEU A 29 -10.53 3.14 5.39
CA LEU A 29 -10.09 4.10 4.38
C LEU A 29 -10.53 5.53 4.73
N TRP A 30 -11.78 5.71 5.14
CA TRP A 30 -12.31 7.00 5.54
C TRP A 30 -11.55 7.61 6.69
N HIS A 31 -11.20 6.82 7.69
CA HIS A 31 -10.47 7.27 8.87
C HIS A 31 -8.96 7.44 8.64
N GLY A 32 -8.48 7.17 7.44
CA GLY A 32 -7.07 7.31 7.12
C GLY A 32 -6.19 6.19 7.69
N ASN A 33 -6.79 5.07 8.04
CA ASN A 33 -6.07 3.91 8.58
C ASN A 33 -5.51 3.00 7.49
N ILE A 34 -5.90 3.25 6.25
CA ILE A 34 -5.36 2.55 5.09
C ILE A 34 -4.61 3.59 4.26
N ILE A 35 -3.30 3.42 4.21
CA ILE A 35 -2.42 4.28 3.43
C ILE A 35 -1.67 3.38 2.46
N PRO A 36 -2.17 3.22 1.21
CA PRO A 36 -1.60 2.26 0.27
C PRO A 36 -0.11 2.41 0.04
N GLN A 37 0.39 3.64 0.02
CA GLN A 37 1.82 3.89 -0.18
C GLN A 37 2.68 3.35 0.94
N GLU A 38 2.15 3.32 2.17
CA GLU A 38 2.86 2.81 3.33
C GLU A 38 2.58 1.33 3.55
N ASP A 39 1.30 0.96 3.47
CA ASP A 39 0.84 -0.39 3.79
C ASP A 39 1.32 -1.41 2.75
N SER A 40 1.53 -0.96 1.52
CA SER A 40 2.01 -1.83 0.44
C SER A 40 3.51 -2.07 0.44
N ARG A 41 4.25 -1.37 1.30
CA ARG A 41 5.70 -1.56 1.38
C ARG A 41 6.01 -2.98 1.84
N ASN A 42 6.74 -3.68 1.00
CA ASN A 42 7.16 -5.03 1.31
C ASN A 42 8.45 -4.98 2.12
N ASN A 43 8.38 -5.45 3.36
CA ASN A 43 9.51 -5.50 4.27
C ASN A 43 10.17 -6.89 4.31
N SER A 44 10.10 -7.63 3.21
CA SER A 44 10.76 -8.92 3.12
C SER A 44 12.27 -8.78 3.30
N LYS A 45 12.89 -9.84 3.77
CA LYS A 45 14.35 -9.90 3.92
C LYS A 45 15.05 -9.58 2.60
N GLU A 46 14.55 -10.15 1.52
CA GLU A 46 15.08 -9.94 0.17
C GLU A 46 15.06 -8.47 -0.25
N MET A 47 13.94 -7.79 -0.02
CA MET A 47 13.82 -6.36 -0.33
C MET A 47 14.78 -5.51 0.49
N LYS A 48 14.91 -5.81 1.78
CA LYS A 48 15.84 -5.10 2.66
C LYS A 48 17.29 -5.28 2.23
N GLU A 49 17.65 -6.49 1.84
CA GLU A 49 18.99 -6.78 1.33
C GLU A 49 19.28 -5.99 0.05
N LEU A 50 18.33 -5.95 -0.88
CA LEU A 50 18.49 -5.19 -2.11
C LEU A 50 18.64 -3.69 -1.84
N LEU A 51 17.86 -3.14 -0.93
CA LEU A 51 17.99 -1.74 -0.54
C LEU A 51 19.38 -1.46 0.06
N GLY A 52 19.90 -2.38 0.84
CA GLY A 52 21.25 -2.27 1.39
C GLY A 52 22.32 -2.27 0.30
N TYR A 53 22.21 -3.14 -0.68
CA TYR A 53 23.12 -3.17 -1.82
C TYR A 53 23.03 -1.89 -2.64
N MET A 54 21.82 -1.41 -2.91
CA MET A 54 21.63 -0.16 -3.65
C MET A 54 22.29 1.02 -2.95
N ALA A 55 22.11 1.11 -1.64
CA ALA A 55 22.71 2.19 -0.84
C ALA A 55 24.26 2.16 -0.92
N ARG A 56 24.85 0.97 -0.81
CA ARG A 56 26.31 0.82 -0.91
C ARG A 56 26.83 1.16 -2.28
N HIS A 57 26.17 0.68 -3.33
CA HIS A 57 26.58 0.97 -4.70
C HIS A 57 26.44 2.45 -5.01
N HIS A 58 25.39 3.09 -4.52
CA HIS A 58 25.20 4.53 -4.68
C HIS A 58 26.33 5.30 -4.00
N GLU A 59 26.68 4.93 -2.79
CA GLU A 59 27.79 5.57 -2.06
C GLU A 59 29.11 5.40 -2.79
N ASP A 60 29.41 4.19 -3.26
CA ASP A 60 30.63 3.90 -3.99
C ASP A 60 30.70 4.69 -5.29
N LEU A 61 29.59 4.79 -6.00
CA LEU A 61 29.51 5.54 -7.25
C LEU A 61 29.71 7.03 -7.00
N ALA A 62 29.08 7.56 -5.96
CA ALA A 62 29.18 8.99 -5.61
C ALA A 62 30.62 9.41 -5.34
N LYS A 63 31.44 8.53 -4.80
CA LYS A 63 32.87 8.80 -4.53
C LYS A 63 33.69 8.97 -5.79
N THR A 64 33.22 8.43 -6.91
CA THR A 64 33.97 8.48 -8.18
C THR A 64 33.60 9.69 -9.04
N PHE A 65 32.54 10.44 -8.68
CA PHE A 65 32.02 11.52 -9.48
C PHE A 65 32.86 12.79 -9.35
N THR A 66 33.03 13.47 -10.48
CA THR A 66 33.39 14.89 -10.48
C THR A 66 32.18 15.70 -10.05
N ASP A 67 32.39 16.98 -9.73
CA ASP A 67 31.27 17.86 -9.35
C ASP A 67 30.23 17.97 -10.46
N GLU A 68 30.65 18.03 -11.70
CA GLU A 68 29.76 18.08 -12.86
C GLU A 68 28.95 16.80 -13.01
N GLN A 69 29.62 15.65 -12.88
CA GLN A 69 28.94 14.35 -12.95
C GLN A 69 27.94 14.16 -11.80
N LYS A 70 28.28 14.64 -10.62
CA LYS A 70 27.38 14.59 -9.47
C LYS A 70 26.11 15.38 -9.73
N GLU A 71 26.23 16.57 -10.30
CA GLU A 71 25.09 17.42 -10.64
C GLU A 71 24.17 16.73 -11.65
N ILE A 72 24.74 16.14 -12.70
CA ILE A 72 23.98 15.42 -13.72
C ILE A 72 23.27 14.21 -13.10
N PHE A 73 23.97 13.47 -12.23
CA PHE A 73 23.41 12.31 -11.58
C PHE A 73 22.25 12.67 -10.64
N GLU A 74 22.38 13.77 -9.91
CA GLU A 74 21.30 14.26 -9.04
C GLU A 74 20.07 14.62 -9.85
N LYS A 75 20.21 15.25 -10.99
CA LYS A 75 19.11 15.56 -11.90
C LYS A 75 18.45 14.28 -12.43
N PHE A 76 19.24 13.29 -12.79
CA PHE A 76 18.74 12.00 -13.23
C PHE A 76 17.95 11.33 -12.12
N HIS A 77 18.49 11.34 -10.90
CA HIS A 77 17.87 10.72 -9.74
C HIS A 77 16.51 11.37 -9.42
N ASP A 78 16.44 12.69 -9.50
CA ASP A 78 15.19 13.42 -9.27
C ASP A 78 14.13 13.03 -10.30
N CYS A 79 14.51 12.95 -11.57
CA CYS A 79 13.62 12.50 -12.64
C CYS A 79 13.17 11.05 -12.42
N TRP A 80 14.09 10.20 -12.00
CA TRP A 80 13.79 8.80 -11.71
C TRP A 80 12.79 8.67 -10.58
N ASP A 81 12.97 9.41 -9.49
CA ASP A 81 12.04 9.40 -8.36
C ASP A 81 10.65 9.86 -8.77
N GLU A 82 10.57 10.90 -9.59
CA GLU A 82 9.30 11.39 -10.12
C GLU A 82 8.63 10.33 -11.01
N TYR A 83 9.41 9.72 -11.90
CA TYR A 83 8.89 8.64 -12.76
C TYR A 83 8.35 7.48 -11.94
N VAL A 84 9.10 7.01 -10.95
CA VAL A 84 8.70 5.90 -10.09
C VAL A 84 7.41 6.21 -9.35
N SER A 85 7.29 7.43 -8.82
CA SER A 85 6.09 7.87 -8.13
C SER A 85 4.86 7.82 -9.05
N LEU A 86 5.01 8.32 -10.27
CA LEU A 86 3.92 8.28 -11.26
C LEU A 86 3.60 6.84 -11.68
N ALA A 87 4.63 6.02 -11.87
CA ALA A 87 4.45 4.62 -12.26
C ALA A 87 3.73 3.82 -11.16
N GLU A 88 4.09 4.03 -9.92
CA GLU A 88 3.44 3.39 -8.78
C GLU A 88 1.97 3.76 -8.69
N ALA A 89 1.65 5.03 -8.88
CA ALA A 89 0.27 5.50 -8.88
C ALA A 89 -0.54 4.85 -10.01
N ALA A 90 0.04 4.74 -11.20
CA ALA A 90 -0.61 4.11 -12.34
C ALA A 90 -0.84 2.62 -12.11
N ILE A 91 0.12 1.93 -11.53
CA ILE A 91 0.00 0.50 -11.21
C ILE A 91 -1.11 0.29 -10.18
N PHE A 92 -1.14 1.11 -9.14
CA PHE A 92 -2.18 1.02 -8.11
C PHE A 92 -3.57 1.22 -8.71
N GLU A 93 -3.74 2.23 -9.54
CA GLU A 93 -5.02 2.52 -10.20
C GLU A 93 -5.46 1.36 -11.08
N TYR A 94 -4.56 0.84 -11.88
CA TYR A 94 -4.85 -0.30 -12.74
C TYR A 94 -5.24 -1.54 -11.93
N ALA A 95 -4.45 -1.87 -10.92
CA ALA A 95 -4.70 -3.04 -10.09
C ALA A 95 -6.03 -2.93 -9.34
N PHE A 96 -6.34 -1.75 -8.83
CA PHE A 96 -7.61 -1.51 -8.14
C PHE A 96 -8.80 -1.74 -9.08
N ARG A 97 -8.74 -1.16 -10.28
CA ARG A 97 -9.80 -1.32 -11.27
C ARG A 97 -9.96 -2.77 -11.72
N LEU A 98 -8.84 -3.43 -11.96
CA LEU A 98 -8.85 -4.84 -12.33
C LEU A 98 -9.49 -5.70 -11.24
N GLY A 99 -9.09 -5.49 -9.99
CA GLY A 99 -9.66 -6.21 -8.86
C GLY A 99 -11.15 -6.01 -8.72
N ALA A 100 -11.62 -4.77 -8.90
CA ALA A 100 -13.05 -4.46 -8.85
C ALA A 100 -13.82 -5.17 -9.96
N ARG A 101 -13.28 -5.19 -11.19
CA ARG A 101 -13.91 -5.89 -12.31
C ARG A 101 -13.99 -7.39 -12.08
N LEU A 102 -12.91 -7.98 -11.59
CA LEU A 102 -12.88 -9.41 -11.28
C LEU A 102 -13.90 -9.77 -10.21
N ALA A 103 -14.04 -8.95 -9.18
CA ALA A 103 -15.02 -9.16 -8.13
C ALA A 103 -16.46 -9.08 -8.67
N MET A 104 -16.72 -8.15 -9.58
CA MET A 104 -18.02 -8.00 -10.21
C MET A 104 -18.38 -9.21 -11.08
N GLU A 105 -17.43 -9.71 -11.86
CA GLU A 105 -17.64 -10.91 -12.67
C GLU A 105 -17.94 -12.13 -11.81
N THR A 106 -17.18 -12.33 -10.75
CA THR A 106 -17.40 -13.42 -9.82
C THR A 106 -18.81 -13.36 -9.22
N ARG A 107 -19.27 -12.17 -8.89
CA ARG A 107 -20.61 -11.97 -8.36
C ARG A 107 -21.69 -12.30 -9.39
N GLN A 108 -21.48 -11.93 -10.65
CA GLN A 108 -22.41 -12.23 -11.74
C GLN A 108 -22.53 -13.74 -11.98
N ASP A 109 -21.42 -14.45 -11.90
CA ASP A 109 -21.37 -15.89 -12.12
C ASP A 109 -22.13 -16.68 -11.05
N THR A 110 -22.36 -16.11 -9.90
CA THR A 110 -23.12 -16.78 -8.81
C THR A 110 -24.62 -16.62 -8.96
N GLU A 111 -25.09 -15.81 -9.86
CA GLU A 111 -26.52 -15.67 -10.16
C GLU A 111 -26.95 -16.73 -11.19
#